data_06d5c42bf01c8eb54a8884d070b92b57
#
_entry.id   06d5c42bf01c8eb54a8884d070b92b57
#
_cell.length_a   1.000
_cell.length_b   1.000
_cell.length_c   1.000
_cell.angle_alpha   90.00
_cell.angle_beta   90.00
_cell.angle_gamma   90.00
#
_symmetry.space_group_name_H-M   'P 1'
#
loop_
_entity.id
_entity.type
_entity.pdbx_description
1 polymer ?
#
loop_
_entity_poly.entity_id
_entity_poly.type
_entity_poly.pdbx_seq_one_letter_code
_entity_poly.pdbx_strand_id
1 'polypeptide(L)'
;MNSQIFRKKSVDKVSSPEQLNEYIRVANPGVWMVLAAIVILLAGVVVWGFIGHLDTTLPTAVVCENGEAVIYVKEADAEKIAVGMTVRVDDKEYTVSEISAEPKRVDDTMSEYAVHASGLTSGEWVYAVKVNGDSADGVHKAEIVIERISPISFILN
;
A
#
# COMPACT_ATOMS: atom_id res chain seq x y z
N MET A 1 -67.01 46.86 -16.20
CA MET A 1 -66.53 45.71 -17.01
C MET A 1 -65.32 45.16 -16.32
N ASN A 2 -65.36 43.88 -16.07
CA ASN A 2 -64.58 43.12 -15.11
C ASN A 2 -63.08 43.10 -15.31
N SER A 3 -62.34 43.62 -14.36
CA SER A 3 -60.89 43.40 -14.17
C SER A 3 -60.65 42.44 -13.01
N GLN A 4 -61.16 41.21 -13.12
CA GLN A 4 -60.85 40.09 -12.20
C GLN A 4 -60.26 38.89 -12.93
N ILE A 5 -59.20 39.16 -13.70
CA ILE A 5 -58.51 38.06 -14.44
C ILE A 5 -57.30 37.55 -13.67
N PHE A 6 -56.85 38.25 -12.66
CA PHE A 6 -55.76 37.72 -11.83
C PHE A 6 -56.26 37.25 -10.45
N ARG A 7 -56.14 35.98 -10.22
CA ARG A 7 -56.43 35.34 -8.95
C ARG A 7 -55.63 36.07 -7.85
N LYS A 8 -56.31 36.78 -6.93
CA LYS A 8 -55.71 37.50 -5.79
C LYS A 8 -54.67 36.65 -5.05
N LYS A 9 -54.82 35.35 -5.02
CA LYS A 9 -53.91 34.38 -4.43
C LYS A 9 -52.53 34.26 -5.12
N SER A 10 -52.40 34.70 -6.36
CA SER A 10 -51.13 34.67 -7.11
C SER A 10 -50.36 35.97 -6.96
N VAL A 11 -51.05 37.10 -6.70
CA VAL A 11 -50.40 38.38 -6.50
C VAL A 11 -49.91 38.58 -5.08
N ASP A 12 -50.66 38.06 -4.08
CA ASP A 12 -50.21 38.02 -2.67
C ASP A 12 -48.98 37.15 -2.43
N LYS A 13 -48.74 36.21 -3.32
CA LYS A 13 -47.57 35.29 -3.22
C LYS A 13 -46.25 35.92 -3.65
N VAL A 14 -46.34 37.05 -4.40
CA VAL A 14 -45.15 37.71 -4.98
C VAL A 14 -44.81 39.01 -4.24
N SER A 15 -45.74 39.55 -3.45
CA SER A 15 -45.61 40.89 -2.83
C SER A 15 -45.30 40.88 -1.32
N SER A 16 -45.11 39.73 -0.70
CA SER A 16 -44.74 39.71 0.71
C SER A 16 -43.22 39.65 0.88
N PRO A 17 -42.58 40.68 1.47
CA PRO A 17 -41.13 40.71 1.74
C PRO A 17 -40.65 39.54 2.63
N GLU A 18 -41.57 38.93 3.36
CA GLU A 18 -41.27 37.79 4.25
C GLU A 18 -40.97 36.48 3.50
N GLN A 19 -41.46 36.33 2.25
CA GLN A 19 -41.19 35.13 1.45
C GLN A 19 -39.82 35.19 0.75
N LEU A 20 -39.22 36.36 0.63
CA LEU A 20 -37.82 36.49 0.15
C LEU A 20 -36.81 35.95 1.18
N ASN A 21 -37.16 35.97 2.46
CA ASN A 21 -36.32 35.39 3.51
C ASN A 21 -36.41 33.85 3.59
N GLU A 22 -37.48 33.22 3.09
CA GLU A 22 -37.60 31.76 3.03
C GLU A 22 -36.73 31.15 1.92
N TYR A 23 -36.40 31.94 0.90
CA TYR A 23 -35.54 31.50 -0.21
C TYR A 23 -34.04 31.44 0.15
N ILE A 24 -33.64 31.99 1.29
CA ILE A 24 -32.23 32.04 1.73
C ILE A 24 -31.98 31.08 2.91
N ARG A 25 -32.85 30.11 3.13
CA ARG A 25 -32.49 28.97 3.98
C ARG A 25 -31.63 27.94 3.21
N VAL A 26 -30.43 28.39 2.82
CA VAL A 26 -29.40 27.55 2.19
C VAL A 26 -28.75 26.59 3.19
N ALA A 27 -29.18 26.57 4.44
CA ALA A 27 -28.64 25.70 5.48
C ALA A 27 -29.64 24.59 5.84
N ASN A 28 -29.89 23.68 4.93
CA ASN A 28 -30.54 22.41 5.27
C ASN A 28 -29.57 21.60 6.15
N PRO A 29 -29.95 21.14 7.35
CA PRO A 29 -29.09 20.31 8.22
C PRO A 29 -28.51 19.11 7.49
N GLY A 30 -29.23 18.55 6.52
CA GLY A 30 -28.74 17.45 5.67
C GLY A 30 -27.54 17.84 4.81
N VAL A 31 -27.49 19.05 4.29
CA VAL A 31 -26.34 19.51 3.49
C VAL A 31 -25.08 19.64 4.35
N TRP A 32 -25.21 20.09 5.59
CA TRP A 32 -24.10 20.17 6.54
C TRP A 32 -23.58 18.79 6.94
N MET A 33 -24.47 17.80 7.10
CA MET A 33 -24.06 16.42 7.37
C MET A 33 -23.29 15.81 6.19
N VAL A 34 -23.78 16.04 4.97
CA VAL A 34 -23.07 15.56 3.75
C VAL A 34 -21.71 16.25 3.62
N LEU A 35 -21.64 17.57 3.84
CA LEU A 35 -20.38 18.30 3.80
C LEU A 35 -19.40 17.80 4.86
N ALA A 36 -19.85 17.58 6.09
CA ALA A 36 -19.04 17.02 7.16
C ALA A 36 -18.52 15.61 6.80
N ALA A 37 -19.37 14.76 6.23
CA ALA A 37 -18.96 13.43 5.78
C ALA A 37 -17.87 13.50 4.69
N ILE A 38 -17.99 14.41 3.73
CA ILE A 38 -16.99 14.64 2.68
C ILE A 38 -15.67 15.12 3.30
N VAL A 39 -15.70 16.05 4.24
CA VAL A 39 -14.50 16.56 4.91
C VAL A 39 -13.81 15.46 5.69
N ILE A 40 -14.55 14.62 6.43
CA ILE A 40 -14.00 13.48 7.17
C ILE A 40 -13.36 12.47 6.21
N LEU A 41 -14.03 12.17 5.09
CA LEU A 41 -13.49 11.25 4.08
C LEU A 41 -12.19 11.79 3.48
N LEU A 42 -12.17 13.06 3.09
CA LEU A 42 -10.96 13.70 2.55
C LEU A 42 -9.83 13.73 3.58
N ALA A 43 -10.13 14.05 4.84
CA ALA A 43 -9.14 13.99 5.91
C ALA A 43 -8.59 12.56 6.08
N GLY A 44 -9.45 11.53 6.01
CA GLY A 44 -9.03 10.13 6.04
C GLY A 44 -8.09 9.75 4.89
N VAL A 45 -8.39 10.21 3.68
CA VAL A 45 -7.54 9.99 2.50
C VAL A 45 -6.18 10.67 2.66
N VAL A 46 -6.15 11.89 3.17
CA VAL A 46 -4.90 12.63 3.44
C VAL A 46 -4.06 11.88 4.47
N VAL A 47 -4.65 11.50 5.61
CA VAL A 47 -3.96 10.73 6.65
C VAL A 47 -3.42 9.41 6.07
N TRP A 48 -4.23 8.69 5.30
CA TRP A 48 -3.79 7.46 4.65
C TRP A 48 -2.65 7.70 3.65
N GLY A 49 -2.66 8.81 2.92
CA GLY A 49 -1.61 9.18 1.99
C GLY A 49 -0.24 9.38 2.65
N PHE A 50 -0.22 9.86 3.91
CA PHE A 50 1.01 10.06 4.69
C PHE A 50 1.48 8.79 5.42
N ILE A 51 0.54 8.02 5.97
CA ILE A 51 0.85 6.84 6.81
C ILE A 51 0.91 5.56 5.98
N GLY A 52 0.13 5.50 4.90
CA GLY A 52 0.12 4.36 3.98
C GLY A 52 1.48 4.12 3.34
N HIS A 53 1.76 2.86 3.01
CA HIS A 53 2.97 2.45 2.32
C HIS A 53 2.59 1.55 1.15
N LEU A 54 3.27 1.75 0.03
CA LEU A 54 3.27 0.85 -1.11
C LEU A 54 4.65 0.19 -1.15
N ASP A 55 4.67 -1.10 -0.89
CA ASP A 55 5.90 -1.89 -0.88
C ASP A 55 6.06 -2.56 -2.25
N THR A 56 7.20 -2.33 -2.88
CA THR A 56 7.65 -3.13 -4.01
C THR A 56 8.43 -4.31 -3.47
N THR A 57 7.91 -5.52 -3.65
CA THR A 57 8.50 -6.73 -3.11
C THR A 57 9.08 -7.62 -4.20
N LEU A 58 10.17 -8.31 -3.88
CA LEU A 58 10.74 -9.38 -4.68
C LEU A 58 10.35 -10.72 -4.02
N PRO A 59 9.48 -11.52 -4.67
CA PRO A 59 9.12 -12.82 -4.14
C PRO A 59 10.31 -13.79 -4.23
N THR A 60 10.56 -14.50 -3.16
CA THR A 60 11.67 -15.45 -3.03
C THR A 60 11.34 -16.52 -1.99
N ALA A 61 12.31 -17.36 -1.65
CA ALA A 61 12.21 -18.29 -0.55
C ALA A 61 13.42 -18.17 0.38
N VAL A 62 13.17 -18.29 1.67
CA VAL A 62 14.19 -18.38 2.69
C VAL A 62 14.39 -19.86 3.07
N VAL A 63 15.63 -20.26 3.16
CA VAL A 63 16.05 -21.57 3.67
C VAL A 63 16.57 -21.37 5.07
N CYS A 64 15.90 -21.98 6.04
CA CYS A 64 16.27 -21.92 7.45
C CYS A 64 16.86 -23.27 7.86
N GLU A 65 18.13 -23.28 8.25
CA GLU A 65 18.84 -24.46 8.72
C GLU A 65 19.72 -24.09 9.92
N ASN A 66 19.59 -24.84 11.01
CA ASN A 66 20.42 -24.66 12.22
C ASN A 66 20.40 -23.25 12.80
N GLY A 67 19.29 -22.52 12.64
CA GLY A 67 19.15 -21.13 13.10
C GLY A 67 19.75 -20.08 12.17
N GLU A 68 20.27 -20.46 11.02
CA GLU A 68 20.64 -19.53 9.94
C GLU A 68 19.54 -19.47 8.88
N ALA A 69 19.14 -18.26 8.53
CA ALA A 69 18.15 -18.00 7.47
C ALA A 69 18.87 -17.40 6.26
N VAL A 70 18.82 -18.09 5.14
CA VAL A 70 19.50 -17.69 3.89
C VAL A 70 18.51 -17.64 2.75
N ILE A 71 18.57 -16.56 2.00
CA ILE A 71 17.81 -16.34 0.77
C ILE A 71 18.77 -16.39 -0.41
N TYR A 72 18.37 -17.04 -1.49
CA TYR A 72 19.13 -17.05 -2.73
C TYR A 72 18.46 -16.12 -3.75
N VAL A 73 19.22 -15.14 -4.24
CA VAL A 73 18.72 -14.11 -5.15
C VAL A 73 19.52 -14.12 -6.44
N LYS A 74 18.86 -13.93 -7.56
CA LYS A 74 19.49 -13.84 -8.88
C LYS A 74 20.44 -12.65 -8.95
N GLU A 75 21.50 -12.79 -9.72
CA GLU A 75 22.48 -11.71 -9.94
C GLU A 75 21.83 -10.40 -10.39
N ALA A 76 20.83 -10.46 -11.29
CA ALA A 76 20.12 -9.30 -11.77
C ALA A 76 19.31 -8.53 -10.70
N ASP A 77 18.95 -9.19 -9.60
CA ASP A 77 18.19 -8.61 -8.50
C ASP A 77 19.06 -8.30 -7.28
N ALA A 78 20.26 -8.89 -7.20
CA ALA A 78 21.17 -8.68 -6.09
C ALA A 78 21.60 -7.22 -5.92
N GLU A 79 21.76 -6.48 -7.05
CA GLU A 79 22.11 -5.06 -7.03
C GLU A 79 21.03 -4.17 -6.38
N LYS A 80 19.80 -4.65 -6.33
CA LYS A 80 18.66 -3.93 -5.73
C LYS A 80 18.55 -4.15 -4.22
N ILE A 81 19.32 -5.10 -3.68
CA ILE A 81 19.23 -5.51 -2.27
C ILE A 81 20.38 -4.88 -1.49
N ALA A 82 20.08 -4.33 -0.34
CA ALA A 82 21.05 -3.77 0.59
C ALA A 82 20.88 -4.33 2.00
N VAL A 83 21.96 -4.35 2.75
CA VAL A 83 21.93 -4.67 4.18
C VAL A 83 21.03 -3.69 4.91
N GLY A 84 20.17 -4.20 5.78
CA GLY A 84 19.17 -3.41 6.50
C GLY A 84 17.78 -3.40 5.85
N MET A 85 17.62 -3.94 4.64
CA MET A 85 16.29 -4.08 4.01
C MET A 85 15.42 -5.06 4.77
N THR A 86 14.11 -4.81 4.74
CA THR A 86 13.11 -5.67 5.37
C THR A 86 12.83 -6.88 4.49
N VAL A 87 12.79 -8.04 5.11
CA VAL A 87 12.35 -9.30 4.52
C VAL A 87 11.13 -9.78 5.28
N ARG A 88 10.05 -10.03 4.58
CA ARG A 88 8.85 -10.61 5.15
C ARG A 88 8.86 -12.13 4.90
N VAL A 89 8.83 -12.90 5.98
CA VAL A 89 8.72 -14.36 5.92
C VAL A 89 7.43 -14.74 6.62
N ASP A 90 6.52 -15.35 5.90
CA ASP A 90 5.15 -15.55 6.33
C ASP A 90 4.54 -14.21 6.81
N ASP A 91 4.24 -14.07 8.09
CA ASP A 91 3.67 -12.84 8.69
C ASP A 91 4.67 -12.08 9.57
N LYS A 92 5.97 -12.44 9.53
CA LYS A 92 7.02 -11.81 10.35
C LYS A 92 7.97 -10.99 9.50
N GLU A 93 8.42 -9.87 10.05
CA GLU A 93 9.44 -9.03 9.42
C GLU A 93 10.82 -9.33 10.01
N TYR A 94 11.77 -9.53 9.12
CA TYR A 94 13.19 -9.76 9.39
C TYR A 94 14.01 -8.71 8.65
N THR A 95 15.32 -8.71 8.89
CA THR A 95 16.22 -7.73 8.28
C THR A 95 17.38 -8.43 7.60
N VAL A 96 17.75 -7.97 6.41
CA VAL A 96 18.97 -8.41 5.72
C VAL A 96 20.18 -8.05 6.56
N SER A 97 20.95 -9.06 6.97
CA SER A 97 22.15 -8.88 7.79
C SER A 97 23.43 -8.85 6.98
N GLU A 98 23.52 -9.69 5.98
CA GLU A 98 24.73 -9.84 5.16
C GLU A 98 24.36 -10.27 3.73
N ILE A 99 25.14 -9.82 2.77
CA ILE A 99 25.04 -10.24 1.37
C ILE A 99 26.40 -10.83 1.00
N SER A 100 26.40 -12.07 0.48
CA SER A 100 27.63 -12.71 0.04
C SER A 100 28.30 -11.90 -1.07
N ALA A 101 29.60 -11.68 -0.95
CA ALA A 101 30.39 -11.01 -1.98
C ALA A 101 30.63 -11.90 -3.21
N GLU A 102 30.57 -13.23 -3.03
CA GLU A 102 30.83 -14.19 -4.09
C GLU A 102 29.51 -14.88 -4.50
N PRO A 103 29.20 -14.91 -5.80
CA PRO A 103 28.04 -15.64 -6.29
C PRO A 103 28.30 -17.14 -6.18
N LYS A 104 27.22 -17.88 -5.90
CA LYS A 104 27.18 -19.33 -5.94
C LYS A 104 26.38 -19.80 -7.13
N ARG A 105 26.70 -20.99 -7.60
CA ARG A 105 25.91 -21.62 -8.65
C ARG A 105 24.82 -22.51 -8.03
N VAL A 106 23.61 -22.39 -8.55
CA VAL A 106 22.53 -23.30 -8.17
C VAL A 106 22.90 -24.69 -8.61
N ASP A 107 23.12 -25.58 -7.65
CA ASP A 107 23.52 -26.99 -7.83
C ASP A 107 22.55 -27.93 -7.12
N ASP A 108 22.82 -29.26 -7.27
CA ASP A 108 21.98 -30.28 -6.72
C ASP A 108 22.04 -30.38 -5.17
N THR A 109 22.91 -29.59 -4.53
CA THR A 109 23.00 -29.52 -3.05
C THR A 109 21.93 -28.58 -2.46
N MET A 110 21.34 -27.73 -3.27
CA MET A 110 20.25 -26.86 -2.85
C MET A 110 18.92 -27.62 -2.86
N SER A 111 18.06 -27.32 -1.91
CA SER A 111 16.71 -27.89 -1.88
C SER A 111 15.96 -27.57 -3.17
N GLU A 112 15.45 -28.60 -3.85
CA GLU A 112 14.65 -28.46 -5.07
C GLU A 112 13.44 -27.55 -4.84
N TYR A 113 12.83 -27.64 -3.66
CA TYR A 113 11.73 -26.77 -3.28
C TYR A 113 12.16 -25.29 -3.14
N ALA A 114 13.34 -25.03 -2.56
CA ALA A 114 13.87 -23.67 -2.44
C ALA A 114 14.17 -23.05 -3.80
N VAL A 115 14.77 -23.84 -4.70
CA VAL A 115 15.06 -23.43 -6.08
C VAL A 115 13.77 -23.08 -6.81
N HIS A 116 12.76 -23.94 -6.72
CA HIS A 116 11.46 -23.70 -7.35
C HIS A 116 10.72 -22.50 -6.75
N ALA A 117 10.66 -22.40 -5.42
CA ALA A 117 9.96 -21.32 -4.71
C ALA A 117 10.59 -19.94 -4.93
N SER A 118 11.92 -19.90 -5.13
CA SER A 118 12.66 -18.67 -5.48
C SER A 118 12.64 -18.37 -6.98
N GLY A 119 12.02 -19.21 -7.81
CA GLY A 119 12.02 -19.05 -9.26
C GLY A 119 13.41 -19.16 -9.89
N LEU A 120 14.32 -19.91 -9.26
CA LEU A 120 15.69 -20.14 -9.72
C LEU A 120 15.73 -21.31 -10.70
N THR A 121 16.77 -21.34 -11.52
CA THR A 121 17.06 -22.43 -12.47
C THR A 121 18.38 -23.09 -12.12
N SER A 122 18.45 -24.41 -12.24
CA SER A 122 19.70 -25.13 -12.05
C SER A 122 20.81 -24.59 -12.96
N GLY A 123 21.98 -24.32 -12.38
CA GLY A 123 23.12 -23.75 -13.05
C GLY A 123 23.15 -22.21 -13.11
N GLU A 124 22.12 -21.53 -12.61
CA GLU A 124 22.06 -20.07 -12.52
C GLU A 124 23.00 -19.54 -11.40
N TRP A 125 23.53 -18.35 -11.59
CA TRP A 125 24.33 -17.66 -10.56
C TRP A 125 23.43 -16.89 -9.60
N VAL A 126 23.66 -17.11 -8.30
CA VAL A 126 22.86 -16.51 -7.22
C VAL A 126 23.77 -15.97 -6.12
N TYR A 127 23.30 -14.94 -5.44
CA TYR A 127 23.93 -14.42 -4.24
C TYR A 127 23.19 -14.93 -3.01
N ALA A 128 23.93 -15.32 -1.99
CA ALA A 128 23.37 -15.70 -0.71
C ALA A 128 23.18 -14.45 0.15
N VAL A 129 21.96 -14.23 0.60
CA VAL A 129 21.55 -13.12 1.47
C VAL A 129 21.18 -13.71 2.82
N LYS A 130 21.93 -13.39 3.86
CA LYS A 130 21.60 -13.81 5.23
C LYS A 130 20.57 -12.86 5.83
N VAL A 131 19.64 -13.43 6.54
CA VAL A 131 18.57 -12.72 7.21
C VAL A 131 18.68 -12.92 8.71
N ASN A 132 18.58 -11.83 9.45
CA ASN A 132 18.64 -11.86 10.92
C ASN A 132 17.23 -12.11 11.46
N GLY A 133 17.00 -13.33 11.94
CA GLY A 133 15.72 -13.72 12.52
C GLY A 133 15.67 -15.20 12.82
N ASP A 134 14.84 -15.56 13.79
CA ASP A 134 14.62 -16.93 14.22
C ASP A 134 13.35 -17.45 13.55
N SER A 135 13.52 -18.32 12.58
CA SER A 135 12.44 -19.03 11.90
C SER A 135 12.63 -20.54 12.08
N ALA A 136 11.55 -21.28 12.00
CA ALA A 136 11.62 -22.74 12.07
C ALA A 136 12.46 -23.29 10.90
N ASP A 137 13.18 -24.38 11.14
CA ASP A 137 13.95 -25.07 10.09
C ASP A 137 13.02 -25.46 8.93
N GLY A 138 13.50 -25.24 7.73
CA GLY A 138 12.77 -25.53 6.50
C GLY A 138 12.86 -24.43 5.46
N VAL A 139 12.03 -24.57 4.44
CA VAL A 139 11.93 -23.57 3.36
C VAL A 139 10.59 -22.84 3.48
N HIS A 140 10.66 -21.54 3.65
CA HIS A 140 9.50 -20.68 3.78
C HIS A 140 9.41 -19.69 2.62
N LYS A 141 8.20 -19.26 2.29
CA LYS A 141 8.02 -18.15 1.34
C LYS A 141 8.51 -16.88 1.98
N ALA A 142 9.24 -16.10 1.21
CA ALA A 142 9.76 -14.82 1.65
C ALA A 142 9.57 -13.75 0.57
N GLU A 143 9.48 -12.51 1.01
CA GLU A 143 9.43 -11.35 0.15
C GLU A 143 10.43 -10.31 0.65
N ILE A 144 11.35 -9.88 -0.21
CA ILE A 144 12.27 -8.80 0.10
C ILE A 144 11.61 -7.49 -0.29
N VAL A 145 11.48 -6.57 0.65
CA VAL A 145 10.96 -5.22 0.37
C VAL A 145 12.09 -4.37 -0.22
N ILE A 146 12.06 -4.21 -1.55
CA ILE A 146 13.06 -3.45 -2.29
C ILE A 146 12.83 -1.96 -2.13
N GLU A 147 11.59 -1.53 -2.17
CA GLU A 147 11.23 -0.12 -2.11
C GLU A 147 9.93 0.05 -1.31
N ARG A 148 9.92 1.05 -0.45
CA ARG A 148 8.75 1.44 0.34
C ARG A 148 8.44 2.90 0.06
N ILE A 149 7.34 3.16 -0.62
CA ILE A 149 6.95 4.49 -1.06
C ILE A 149 5.65 4.88 -0.36
N SER A 150 5.59 6.09 0.17
CA SER A 150 4.34 6.66 0.65
C SER A 150 3.50 7.18 -0.52
N PRO A 151 2.17 6.93 -0.56
CA PRO A 151 1.31 7.41 -1.66
C PRO A 151 1.40 8.91 -1.91
N ILE A 152 1.64 9.70 -0.88
CA ILE A 152 1.77 11.15 -0.97
C ILE A 152 2.98 11.60 -1.82
N SER A 153 4.02 10.76 -1.93
CA SER A 153 5.22 11.10 -2.71
C SER A 153 4.91 11.26 -4.20
N PHE A 154 3.90 10.56 -4.72
CA PHE A 154 3.45 10.70 -6.12
C PHE A 154 2.78 12.04 -6.42
N ILE A 155 2.34 12.77 -5.39
CA ILE A 155 1.65 14.06 -5.54
C ILE A 155 2.63 15.22 -5.35
N LEU A 156 3.69 15.01 -4.56
CA LEU A 156 4.65 16.05 -4.18
C LEU A 156 5.91 16.10 -5.04
N ASN A 157 6.06 15.16 -6.01
CA ASN A 157 7.24 15.08 -6.87
C ASN A 157 6.95 15.59 -8.28
#